data_17f281ceefdea055d7d36df2fc18131a
#
_entry.id   17f281ceefdea055d7d36df2fc18131a
#
_cell.length_a   1.000
_cell.length_b   1.000
_cell.length_c   1.000
_cell.angle_alpha   90.00
_cell.angle_beta   90.00
_cell.angle_gamma   90.00
#
_symmetry.space_group_name_H-M   'P 1'
#
loop_
_entity.id
_entity.type
_entity.pdbx_description
1 polymer ?
#
loop_
_entity_poly.entity_id
_entity_poly.type
_entity_poly.pdbx_seq_one_letter_code
_entity_poly.pdbx_strand_id
1 'polypeptide(L)'
;MCVLVHRDGGWLLGVRAPGLAYAPGRLGLIGGHVEADAPAVGVLEETGRREVAEEVGLNLTGVPLSYLESEYFVTEGGERQVTVTFLAPAPPDQEPRADAAELTEVGWYTAEEADADPRRPDWLPALLGRADQALRSAPGGERSRGGS
;
A
#
# COMPACT_ATOMS: atom_id res chain seq x y z
N MET A 1 7.53 2.03 5.96
CA MET A 1 7.25 0.98 4.96
C MET A 1 5.78 1.02 4.56
N CYS A 2 5.44 0.56 3.37
CA CYS A 2 4.08 0.58 2.85
C CYS A 2 3.68 -0.78 2.28
N VAL A 3 2.38 -1.07 2.27
CA VAL A 3 1.82 -2.24 1.62
C VAL A 3 0.77 -1.82 0.61
N LEU A 4 0.96 -2.21 -0.64
CA LEU A 4 -0.05 -2.13 -1.69
C LEU A 4 -0.84 -3.43 -1.72
N VAL A 5 -2.05 -3.39 -1.18
CA VAL A 5 -2.98 -4.52 -1.22
C VAL A 5 -3.75 -4.46 -2.53
N HIS A 6 -3.87 -5.58 -3.23
CA HIS A 6 -4.56 -5.63 -4.52
C HIS A 6 -5.73 -6.62 -4.54
N ARG A 7 -6.75 -6.27 -5.31
CA ARG A 7 -7.94 -7.08 -5.57
C ARG A 7 -8.54 -6.70 -6.93
N ASP A 8 -8.77 -7.67 -7.79
CA ASP A 8 -9.50 -7.48 -9.06
C ASP A 8 -8.96 -6.30 -9.92
N GLY A 9 -7.65 -6.16 -10.00
CA GLY A 9 -6.98 -5.10 -10.77
C GLY A 9 -6.92 -3.74 -10.08
N GLY A 10 -7.45 -3.61 -8.87
CA GLY A 10 -7.40 -2.40 -8.06
C GLY A 10 -6.37 -2.46 -6.93
N TRP A 11 -5.91 -1.30 -6.52
CA TRP A 11 -5.00 -1.08 -5.41
C TRP A 11 -5.73 -0.39 -4.26
N LEU A 12 -5.51 -0.85 -3.04
CA LEU A 12 -6.10 -0.23 -1.86
C LEU A 12 -5.33 1.04 -1.51
N LEU A 13 -6.02 2.16 -1.58
CA LEU A 13 -5.48 3.47 -1.24
C LEU A 13 -6.38 4.15 -0.21
N GLY A 14 -5.80 5.07 0.54
CA GLY A 14 -6.52 5.86 1.54
C GLY A 14 -6.35 7.35 1.33
N VAL A 15 -7.33 8.13 1.77
CA VAL A 15 -7.22 9.58 1.85
C VAL A 15 -6.82 9.95 3.27
N ARG A 16 -5.70 10.62 3.41
CA ARG A 16 -5.10 10.96 4.70
C ARG A 16 -5.98 11.97 5.45
N ALA A 17 -6.18 11.71 6.74
CA ALA A 17 -6.98 12.57 7.60
C ALA A 17 -6.44 14.01 7.65
N PRO A 18 -7.33 15.03 7.75
CA PRO A 18 -6.90 16.43 7.69
C PRO A 18 -6.05 16.88 8.88
N GLY A 19 -6.09 16.15 10.00
CA GLY A 19 -5.31 16.45 11.20
C GLY A 19 -3.88 15.91 11.18
N LEU A 20 -3.47 15.17 10.15
CA LEU A 20 -2.12 14.63 10.05
C LEU A 20 -1.11 15.70 9.65
N ALA A 21 0.10 15.60 10.21
CA ALA A 21 1.18 16.56 9.94
C ALA A 21 1.74 16.46 8.53
N TYR A 22 1.70 15.26 7.94
CA TYR A 22 2.23 14.99 6.60
C TYR A 22 1.10 14.69 5.60
N ALA A 23 1.11 15.40 4.48
CA ALA A 23 0.20 15.22 3.33
C ALA A 23 -1.29 15.05 3.69
N PRO A 24 -1.88 15.91 4.56
CA PRO A 24 -3.30 15.80 4.90
C PRO A 24 -4.16 15.97 3.67
N GLY A 25 -5.25 15.19 3.58
CA GLY A 25 -6.19 15.24 2.46
C GLY A 25 -5.68 14.63 1.15
N ARG A 26 -4.46 14.09 1.13
CA ARG A 26 -3.90 13.44 -0.05
C ARG A 26 -4.25 11.96 -0.12
N LEU A 27 -4.39 11.47 -1.35
CA LEU A 27 -4.46 10.05 -1.64
C LEU A 27 -3.09 9.41 -1.41
N GLY A 28 -3.02 8.27 -0.74
CA GLY A 28 -1.75 7.66 -0.38
C GLY A 28 -1.82 6.18 -0.12
N LEU A 29 -0.64 5.63 0.15
CA LEU A 29 -0.44 4.23 0.48
C LEU A 29 -0.76 3.97 1.96
N ILE A 30 -1.06 2.73 2.27
CA ILE A 30 -1.20 2.25 3.64
C ILE A 30 0.19 1.87 4.17
N GLY A 31 0.56 2.39 5.32
CA GLY A 31 1.87 2.10 5.90
C GLY A 31 2.23 2.97 7.08
N GLY A 32 3.42 2.77 7.60
CA GLY A 32 3.93 3.49 8.77
C GLY A 32 5.39 3.16 9.06
N HIS A 33 5.83 3.56 10.24
CA HIS A 33 7.19 3.40 10.70
C HIS A 33 7.36 2.13 11.55
N VAL A 34 8.58 1.59 11.54
CA VAL A 34 8.99 0.53 12.47
C VAL A 34 8.98 1.09 13.88
N GLU A 35 8.31 0.39 14.80
CA GLU A 35 8.27 0.75 16.20
C GLU A 35 9.42 0.11 16.99
N ALA A 36 9.73 0.67 18.16
CA ALA A 36 10.87 0.23 18.97
C ALA A 36 10.74 -1.20 19.50
N ASP A 37 9.53 -1.72 19.63
CA ASP A 37 9.21 -3.08 20.08
C ASP A 37 8.99 -4.07 18.95
N ALA A 38 9.27 -3.66 17.70
CA ALA A 38 9.16 -4.55 16.56
C ALA A 38 10.12 -5.74 16.66
N PRO A 39 9.75 -6.93 16.08
CA PRO A 39 10.63 -8.08 16.09
C PRO A 39 11.93 -7.80 15.32
N ALA A 40 13.04 -8.43 15.75
CA ALA A 40 14.33 -8.22 15.11
C ALA A 40 14.43 -8.85 13.71
N VAL A 41 13.62 -9.86 13.42
CA VAL A 41 13.59 -10.58 12.14
C VAL A 41 12.21 -10.45 11.52
N GLY A 42 12.15 -10.17 10.22
CA GLY A 42 10.89 -9.92 9.51
C GLY A 42 10.23 -8.61 9.92
N VAL A 43 11.00 -7.65 10.38
CA VAL A 43 10.52 -6.39 10.96
C VAL A 43 9.67 -5.58 10.00
N LEU A 44 10.02 -5.55 8.72
CA LEU A 44 9.27 -4.77 7.72
C LEU A 44 7.94 -5.43 7.39
N GLU A 45 7.91 -6.75 7.23
CA GLU A 45 6.71 -7.52 6.95
C GLU A 45 5.71 -7.42 8.11
N GLU A 46 6.17 -7.60 9.33
CA GLU A 46 5.32 -7.49 10.54
C GLU A 46 4.81 -6.06 10.75
N THR A 47 5.66 -5.06 10.51
CA THR A 47 5.23 -3.66 10.54
C THR A 47 4.14 -3.40 9.51
N GLY A 48 4.29 -3.94 8.30
CA GLY A 48 3.29 -3.81 7.25
C GLY A 48 1.96 -4.44 7.59
N ARG A 49 1.97 -5.64 8.12
CA ARG A 49 0.75 -6.32 8.56
C ARG A 49 0.05 -5.55 9.69
N ARG A 50 0.81 -5.04 10.63
CA ARG A 50 0.29 -4.22 11.72
C ARG A 50 -0.37 -2.94 11.21
N GLU A 51 0.31 -2.18 10.35
CA GLU A 51 -0.23 -0.93 9.80
C GLU A 51 -1.49 -1.15 8.96
N VAL A 52 -1.52 -2.20 8.15
CA VAL A 52 -2.72 -2.56 7.38
C VAL A 52 -3.88 -2.93 8.32
N ALA A 53 -3.63 -3.67 9.39
CA ALA A 53 -4.65 -3.99 10.37
C ALA A 53 -5.17 -2.73 11.10
N GLU A 54 -4.29 -1.84 11.52
CA GLU A 54 -4.62 -0.62 12.24
C GLU A 54 -5.37 0.40 11.37
N GLU A 55 -4.87 0.67 10.17
CA GLU A 55 -5.40 1.72 9.30
C GLU A 55 -6.65 1.32 8.53
N VAL A 56 -6.73 0.06 8.07
CA VAL A 56 -7.81 -0.40 7.18
C VAL A 56 -8.51 -1.69 7.64
N GLY A 57 -8.13 -2.25 8.77
CA GLY A 57 -8.83 -3.39 9.38
C GLY A 57 -8.66 -4.72 8.65
N LEU A 58 -7.72 -4.86 7.72
CA LEU A 58 -7.44 -6.11 7.05
C LEU A 58 -6.42 -6.95 7.83
N ASN A 59 -6.72 -8.22 8.05
CA ASN A 59 -5.80 -9.17 8.66
C ASN A 59 -5.01 -9.90 7.56
N LEU A 60 -3.73 -9.55 7.42
CA LEU A 60 -2.81 -10.15 6.46
C LEU A 60 -2.00 -11.32 7.05
N THR A 61 -2.39 -11.90 8.17
CA THR A 61 -1.73 -13.09 8.73
C THR A 61 -1.74 -14.22 7.71
N GLY A 62 -0.56 -14.78 7.41
CA GLY A 62 -0.41 -15.85 6.42
C GLY A 62 -0.50 -15.40 4.96
N VAL A 63 -0.80 -14.14 4.69
CA VAL A 63 -0.78 -13.59 3.33
C VAL A 63 0.65 -13.28 2.91
N PRO A 64 1.11 -13.73 1.73
CA PRO A 64 2.47 -13.45 1.28
C PRO A 64 2.62 -11.96 0.96
N LEU A 65 3.71 -11.36 1.46
CA LEU A 65 4.14 -10.02 1.09
C LEU A 65 5.31 -10.13 0.12
N SER A 66 5.15 -9.55 -1.07
CA SER A 66 6.18 -9.54 -2.10
C SER A 66 6.84 -8.17 -2.16
N TYR A 67 8.16 -8.13 -2.06
CA TYR A 67 8.92 -6.89 -2.20
C TYR A 67 8.70 -6.28 -3.59
N LEU A 68 8.35 -5.00 -3.64
CA LEU A 68 8.28 -4.23 -4.88
C LEU A 68 9.53 -3.40 -5.09
N GLU A 69 9.78 -2.45 -4.21
CA GLU A 69 10.87 -1.48 -4.34
C GLU A 69 11.20 -0.81 -3.01
N SER A 70 12.34 -0.14 -2.98
CA SER A 70 12.69 0.81 -1.93
C SER A 70 13.02 2.17 -2.52
N GLU A 71 12.64 3.22 -1.83
CA GLU A 71 12.86 4.59 -2.25
C GLU A 71 13.53 5.39 -1.13
N TYR A 72 14.55 6.15 -1.49
CA TYR A 72 15.20 7.10 -0.58
C TYR A 72 14.73 8.52 -0.89
N PHE A 73 14.38 9.25 0.14
CA PHE A 73 14.04 10.66 0.01
C PHE A 73 14.39 11.45 1.28
N VAL A 74 14.40 12.76 1.13
CA VAL A 74 14.60 13.70 2.24
C VAL A 74 13.30 14.45 2.45
N THR A 75 12.78 14.45 3.68
CA THR A 75 11.56 15.18 4.03
C THR A 75 11.79 16.69 3.99
N GLU A 76 10.72 17.48 3.98
CA GLU A 76 10.82 18.95 4.09
C GLU A 76 11.56 19.38 5.36
N GLY A 77 11.49 18.60 6.43
CA GLY A 77 12.24 18.82 7.68
C GLY A 77 13.71 18.42 7.62
N GLY A 78 14.20 17.90 6.49
CA GLY A 78 15.59 17.47 6.30
C GLY A 78 15.88 16.05 6.81
N GLU A 79 14.89 15.30 7.21
CA GLU A 79 15.06 13.91 7.65
C GLU A 79 15.27 12.98 6.45
N ARG A 80 16.23 12.07 6.56
CA ARG A 80 16.51 11.06 5.55
C ARG A 80 15.62 9.84 5.81
N GLN A 81 14.87 9.42 4.81
CA GLN A 81 13.98 8.27 4.93
C GLN A 81 14.17 7.27 3.80
N VAL A 82 13.97 6.01 4.12
CA VAL A 82 13.84 4.93 3.15
C VAL A 82 12.46 4.33 3.33
N THR A 83 11.68 4.30 2.26
CA THR A 83 10.41 3.59 2.21
C THR A 83 10.59 2.28 1.46
N VAL A 84 10.15 1.20 2.05
CA VAL A 84 10.06 -0.12 1.41
C VAL A 84 8.60 -0.42 1.13
N THR A 85 8.28 -0.79 -0.09
CA THR A 85 6.91 -1.11 -0.52
C THR A 85 6.78 -2.59 -0.85
N PHE A 86 5.77 -3.23 -0.27
CA PHE A 86 5.37 -4.60 -0.53
C PHE A 86 4.06 -4.66 -1.28
N LEU A 87 3.85 -5.73 -2.05
CA LEU A 87 2.58 -6.09 -2.66
C LEU A 87 1.95 -7.24 -1.88
N ALA A 88 0.64 -7.21 -1.69
CA ALA A 88 -0.11 -8.27 -1.03
C ALA A 88 -1.47 -8.48 -1.68
N PRO A 89 -1.89 -9.74 -1.95
CA PRO A 89 -3.27 -9.99 -2.34
C PRO A 89 -4.22 -9.73 -1.16
N ALA A 90 -5.38 -9.14 -1.45
CA ALA A 90 -6.39 -8.93 -0.42
C ALA A 90 -6.98 -10.26 0.04
N PRO A 91 -7.22 -10.45 1.35
CA PRO A 91 -7.98 -11.59 1.82
C PRO A 91 -9.39 -11.59 1.22
N PRO A 92 -9.89 -12.72 0.65
CA PRO A 92 -11.11 -12.71 -0.18
C PRO A 92 -12.39 -12.36 0.57
N ASP A 93 -12.45 -12.62 1.87
CA ASP A 93 -13.66 -12.46 2.68
C ASP A 93 -13.60 -11.24 3.61
N GLN A 94 -12.65 -10.33 3.39
CA GLN A 94 -12.49 -9.15 4.21
C GLN A 94 -12.68 -7.87 3.38
N GLU A 95 -13.38 -6.90 3.96
CA GLU A 95 -13.55 -5.56 3.39
C GLU A 95 -12.78 -4.52 4.21
N PRO A 96 -12.05 -3.62 3.55
CA PRO A 96 -11.31 -2.57 4.24
C PRO A 96 -12.26 -1.53 4.85
N ARG A 97 -11.84 -0.97 5.97
CA ARG A 97 -12.55 0.11 6.67
C ARG A 97 -11.53 1.12 7.18
N ALA A 98 -11.70 2.39 6.83
CA ALA A 98 -10.82 3.45 7.27
C ALA A 98 -10.88 3.64 8.79
N ASP A 99 -9.70 3.71 9.43
CA ASP A 99 -9.59 4.24 10.78
C ASP A 99 -9.60 5.78 10.69
N ALA A 100 -10.63 6.41 11.27
CA ALA A 100 -10.87 7.83 11.15
C ALA A 100 -9.74 8.72 11.72
N ALA A 101 -8.89 8.20 12.60
CA ALA A 101 -7.71 8.91 13.09
C ALA A 101 -6.63 9.09 12.02
N GLU A 102 -6.54 8.17 11.08
CA GLU A 102 -5.50 8.12 10.04
C GLU A 102 -6.03 8.44 8.65
N LEU A 103 -7.23 7.95 8.32
CA LEU A 103 -7.82 8.02 6.99
C LEU A 103 -9.27 8.49 7.05
N THR A 104 -9.66 9.38 6.14
CA THR A 104 -11.07 9.77 5.97
C THR A 104 -11.81 8.85 5.01
N GLU A 105 -11.10 8.26 4.06
CA GLU A 105 -11.64 7.34 3.06
C GLU A 105 -10.65 6.22 2.80
N VAL A 106 -11.15 5.08 2.37
CA VAL A 106 -10.38 3.98 1.81
C VAL A 106 -11.14 3.37 0.63
N GLY A 107 -10.44 3.00 -0.41
CA GLY A 107 -11.08 2.43 -1.60
C GLY A 107 -10.10 1.73 -2.52
N TRP A 108 -10.68 1.03 -3.49
CA TRP A 108 -9.94 0.34 -4.54
C TRP A 108 -9.81 1.25 -5.77
N TYR A 109 -8.59 1.41 -6.25
CA TYR A 109 -8.27 2.28 -7.38
C TYR A 109 -7.46 1.52 -8.40
N THR A 110 -7.87 1.57 -9.67
CA THR A 110 -6.96 1.24 -10.76
C THR A 110 -5.88 2.33 -10.87
N ALA A 111 -4.78 2.05 -11.55
CA ALA A 111 -3.77 3.06 -11.80
C ALA A 111 -4.35 4.29 -12.55
N GLU A 112 -5.27 4.07 -13.47
CA GLU A 112 -5.96 5.15 -14.21
C GLU A 112 -6.86 6.00 -13.30
N GLU A 113 -7.64 5.36 -12.42
CA GLU A 113 -8.49 6.05 -11.46
C GLU A 113 -7.66 6.89 -10.48
N ALA A 114 -6.56 6.35 -9.99
CA ALA A 114 -5.64 7.09 -9.13
C ALA A 114 -5.00 8.28 -9.85
N ASP A 115 -4.61 8.12 -11.12
CA ASP A 115 -4.04 9.20 -11.93
C ASP A 115 -5.04 10.33 -12.18
N ALA A 116 -6.30 10.01 -12.30
CA ALA A 116 -7.39 10.98 -12.49
C ALA A 116 -7.83 11.68 -11.18
N ASP A 117 -7.43 11.19 -10.02
CA ASP A 117 -7.83 11.76 -8.74
C ASP A 117 -7.01 13.02 -8.43
N PRO A 118 -7.66 14.18 -8.22
CA PRO A 118 -6.92 15.43 -7.96
C PRO A 118 -6.18 15.45 -6.62
N ARG A 119 -6.46 14.51 -5.73
CA ARG A 119 -5.80 14.39 -4.42
C ARG A 119 -4.50 13.57 -4.51
N ARG A 120 -4.21 12.97 -5.66
CA ARG A 120 -3.02 12.16 -5.83
C ARG A 120 -1.74 12.98 -5.70
N PRO A 121 -0.69 12.46 -5.05
CA PRO A 121 0.64 13.01 -5.17
C PRO A 121 1.26 12.64 -6.53
N ASP A 122 2.23 13.43 -6.98
CA ASP A 122 2.83 13.28 -8.32
C ASP A 122 3.53 11.94 -8.53
N TRP A 123 4.07 11.33 -7.47
CA TRP A 123 4.79 10.05 -7.54
C TRP A 123 3.87 8.83 -7.62
N LEU A 124 2.59 8.94 -7.28
CA LEU A 124 1.69 7.79 -7.13
C LEU A 124 1.40 7.06 -8.46
N PRO A 125 1.09 7.73 -9.58
CA PRO A 125 0.79 7.03 -10.82
C PRO A 125 1.94 6.15 -11.32
N ALA A 126 3.17 6.64 -11.24
CA ALA A 126 4.35 5.88 -11.66
C ALA A 126 4.58 4.64 -10.77
N LEU A 127 4.39 4.77 -9.46
CA LEU A 127 4.48 3.65 -8.53
C LEU A 127 3.44 2.57 -8.85
N LEU A 128 2.18 2.95 -9.07
CA LEU A 128 1.12 1.99 -9.41
C LEU A 128 1.38 1.31 -10.77
N GLY A 129 1.96 2.03 -11.72
CA GLY A 129 2.40 1.45 -12.99
C GLY A 129 3.47 0.36 -12.80
N ARG A 130 4.45 0.61 -11.93
CA ARG A 130 5.47 -0.41 -11.57
C ARG A 130 4.86 -1.59 -10.83
N ALA A 131 3.90 -1.35 -9.95
CA ALA A 131 3.18 -2.39 -9.22
C ALA A 131 2.35 -3.28 -10.16
N ASP A 132 1.62 -2.69 -11.11
CA ASP A 132 0.88 -3.43 -12.15
C ASP A 132 1.82 -4.31 -12.97
N GLN A 133 2.97 -3.77 -13.37
CA GLN A 133 3.97 -4.52 -14.13
C GLN A 133 4.53 -5.70 -13.31
N ALA A 134 4.80 -5.50 -12.03
CA ALA A 134 5.30 -6.55 -11.15
C ALA A 134 4.29 -7.71 -11.00
N LEU A 135 3.00 -7.41 -10.90
CA LEU A 135 1.96 -8.45 -10.88
C LEU A 135 1.89 -9.24 -12.19
N ARG A 136 2.00 -8.58 -13.34
CA ARG A 136 2.00 -9.24 -14.66
C ARG A 136 3.21 -10.14 -14.86
N SER A 137 4.34 -9.80 -14.26
CA SER A 137 5.61 -10.54 -14.41
C SER A 137 5.80 -11.64 -13.38
N ALA A 138 4.92 -11.76 -12.38
CA ALA A 138 5.04 -12.76 -11.32
C ALA A 138 4.79 -14.18 -11.87
N PRO A 139 5.58 -15.19 -11.44
CA PRO A 139 5.32 -16.59 -11.80
C PRO A 139 3.98 -17.02 -11.23
N GLY A 140 2.98 -17.26 -12.08
CA GLY A 140 1.60 -17.62 -11.70
C GLY A 140 0.52 -16.78 -12.39
N GLY A 141 0.89 -15.67 -13.04
CA GLY A 141 -0.01 -14.85 -13.85
C GLY A 141 -0.41 -15.45 -15.20
N GLU A 142 0.21 -16.56 -15.60
CA GLU A 142 -0.07 -17.26 -16.85
C GLU A 142 -0.92 -18.51 -16.67
N ARG A 143 -2.06 -18.41 -16.02
CA ARG A 143 -3.07 -19.46 -16.14
C ARG A 143 -4.46 -18.88 -16.26
N SER A 144 -4.75 -18.29 -17.38
CA SER A 144 -6.08 -18.25 -17.96
C SER A 144 -6.01 -17.86 -19.44
N ARG A 145 -5.32 -18.67 -20.24
CA ARG A 145 -5.74 -18.86 -21.62
C ARG A 145 -6.22 -20.29 -21.71
N GLY A 146 -7.44 -20.50 -21.28
CA GLY A 146 -8.17 -21.70 -21.56
C GLY A 146 -8.24 -21.85 -23.07
N GLY A 147 -7.50 -22.78 -23.59
CA GLY A 147 -7.78 -23.32 -24.88
C GLY A 147 -9.16 -23.96 -24.85
N SER A 148 -9.97 -23.62 -25.79
CA SER A 148 -11.18 -24.34 -26.16
C SER A 148 -10.91 -25.80 -26.47
#